data_b2448eb99aab072f1667d19f35cf9a22
#
_entry.id   b2448eb99aab072f1667d19f35cf9a22
#
_cell.length_a   1.000
_cell.length_b   1.000
_cell.length_c   1.000
_cell.angle_alpha   90.00
_cell.angle_beta   90.00
_cell.angle_gamma   90.00
#
_symmetry.space_group_name_H-M   'P 1'
#
loop_
_entity.id
_entity.type
_entity.pdbx_description
1 polymer ?
#
loop_
_entity_poly.entity_id
_entity_poly.type
_entity_poly.pdbx_seq_one_letter_code
_entity_poly.pdbx_strand_id
1 'polypeptide(L)'
;MKSNILFIGIDSFRADKCFGKNKSSKTPNIDRLIANGVYFDQHISVSDGSYTCMGAVFTSQYPFQSGITTVSAYSQSTKIFDKFREAGYKLYGTAPCTPFFINLLDSFDEKENFSKPGYLYPLEENDKESRTGEMILERLDRIKNGEIKEPWFYFIFLTDLHRSVKFGIPKEYYKDEFGATDYDKMVSALDIWIGKFLERIDLENTLVILTADHGEFIPTPKVGHELTYIPELFEPGKIMKEKTPKCLRWIYATPYRFLRYFAIPIKNRKYKKELTPIEQKSLNTRGHSSLWILPDDTVKTPLILSGNLIKNKNKIINQQVGSIDILPTITDILSIDFDNEKAEGRSVLPLINGEELEEKPYFIENAVRRNPTKPGNAIGVRTSDFKYYRARNNSKKKVCLYNLKDDPDENVNIASERKDIVEKMEKLLEDIRKDSMREEEINVKETRRIEKDLKKLGKS
;
A
#
# COMPACT_ATOMS: atom_id res chain seq x y z
N MET A 1 -21.00 25.25 7.22
CA MET A 1 -20.20 25.08 5.97
C MET A 1 -19.71 23.65 5.95
N LYS A 2 -19.53 23.04 4.75
CA LYS A 2 -18.96 21.69 4.65
C LYS A 2 -17.46 21.77 4.83
N SER A 3 -16.87 20.83 5.59
CA SER A 3 -15.43 20.80 5.81
C SER A 3 -14.67 20.38 4.56
N ASN A 4 -13.48 20.92 4.39
CA ASN A 4 -12.54 20.53 3.35
C ASN A 4 -11.95 19.15 3.63
N ILE A 5 -11.34 18.53 2.62
CA ILE A 5 -10.71 17.21 2.74
C ILE A 5 -9.29 17.27 2.20
N LEU A 6 -8.31 16.95 3.04
CA LEU A 6 -6.94 16.66 2.62
C LEU A 6 -6.67 15.17 2.77
N PHE A 7 -6.57 14.45 1.64
CA PHE A 7 -6.27 13.04 1.61
C PHE A 7 -4.81 12.81 1.20
N ILE A 8 -3.98 12.33 2.13
CA ILE A 8 -2.57 12.03 1.94
C ILE A 8 -2.39 10.52 1.90
N GLY A 9 -2.16 9.96 0.71
CA GLY A 9 -1.72 8.59 0.51
C GLY A 9 -0.19 8.53 0.43
N ILE A 10 0.43 7.57 1.11
CA ILE A 10 1.88 7.40 1.15
C ILE A 10 2.22 5.99 0.69
N ASP A 11 2.96 5.88 -0.42
CA ASP A 11 3.42 4.60 -0.96
C ASP A 11 4.35 3.89 0.03
N SER A 12 4.05 2.62 0.30
CA SER A 12 4.91 1.73 1.09
C SER A 12 5.11 2.15 2.56
N PHE A 13 4.13 2.79 3.21
CA PHE A 13 4.26 3.24 4.60
C PHE A 13 3.78 2.19 5.60
N ARG A 14 4.71 1.64 6.38
CA ARG A 14 4.46 0.65 7.43
C ARG A 14 3.80 1.26 8.66
N ALA A 15 2.81 0.56 9.23
CA ALA A 15 2.14 0.99 10.45
C ALA A 15 3.08 1.06 11.66
N ASP A 16 3.96 0.06 11.84
CA ASP A 16 4.90 -0.04 12.96
C ASP A 16 6.01 1.03 12.93
N LYS A 17 6.20 1.71 11.79
CA LYS A 17 7.13 2.85 11.62
C LYS A 17 6.42 4.20 11.75
N CYS A 18 5.09 4.20 11.72
CA CYS A 18 4.27 5.37 11.99
C CYS A 18 4.01 5.53 13.49
N PHE A 19 3.64 4.44 14.17
CA PHE A 19 3.23 4.46 15.58
C PHE A 19 3.65 3.17 16.31
N GLY A 20 3.82 3.26 17.64
CA GLY A 20 4.07 2.12 18.50
C GLY A 20 5.55 1.88 18.83
N LYS A 21 5.83 0.74 19.47
CA LYS A 21 7.14 0.41 20.06
C LYS A 21 8.30 0.24 19.06
N ASN A 22 7.98 -0.08 17.82
CA ASN A 22 8.98 -0.31 16.76
C ASN A 22 9.30 0.95 15.96
N LYS A 23 8.65 2.07 16.30
CA LYS A 23 8.91 3.37 15.67
C LYS A 23 10.22 3.95 16.21
N SER A 24 11.14 4.26 15.32
CA SER A 24 12.37 5.01 15.61
C SER A 24 12.45 6.34 14.85
N SER A 25 11.56 6.57 13.89
CA SER A 25 11.44 7.79 13.14
C SER A 25 10.98 8.98 14.01
N LYS A 26 11.47 10.18 13.69
CA LYS A 26 11.09 11.44 14.34
C LYS A 26 9.98 12.11 13.53
N THR A 27 8.73 11.99 13.99
CA THR A 27 7.55 12.40 13.23
C THR A 27 6.60 13.32 14.01
N PRO A 28 7.06 14.51 14.47
CA PRO A 28 6.25 15.38 15.31
C PRO A 28 4.95 15.87 14.65
N ASN A 29 4.90 15.97 13.32
CA ASN A 29 3.71 16.43 12.60
C ASN A 29 2.67 15.32 12.46
N ILE A 30 3.10 14.08 12.16
CA ILE A 30 2.23 12.91 12.17
C ILE A 30 1.74 12.63 13.59
N ASP A 31 2.62 12.73 14.60
CA ASP A 31 2.24 12.56 16.01
C ASP A 31 1.20 13.59 16.44
N ARG A 32 1.29 14.83 15.96
CA ARG A 32 0.28 15.87 16.18
C ARG A 32 -1.06 15.54 15.52
N LEU A 33 -1.06 14.94 14.32
CA LEU A 33 -2.30 14.46 13.69
C LEU A 33 -2.96 13.35 14.52
N ILE A 34 -2.17 12.40 15.04
CA ILE A 34 -2.66 11.34 15.92
C ILE A 34 -3.26 11.94 17.21
N ALA A 35 -2.55 12.86 17.85
CA ALA A 35 -3.01 13.52 19.07
C ALA A 35 -4.29 14.35 18.88
N ASN A 36 -4.53 14.89 17.69
CA ASN A 36 -5.71 15.68 17.35
C ASN A 36 -6.78 14.90 16.57
N GLY A 37 -6.66 13.58 16.51
CA GLY A 37 -7.55 12.71 15.75
C GLY A 37 -7.66 11.31 16.31
N VAL A 38 -7.89 10.36 15.45
CA VAL A 38 -7.89 8.92 15.76
C VAL A 38 -6.84 8.21 14.90
N TYR A 39 -6.19 7.22 15.51
CA TYR A 39 -5.28 6.29 14.86
C TYR A 39 -5.87 4.88 14.93
N PHE A 40 -5.88 4.18 13.79
CA PHE A 40 -6.31 2.79 13.71
C PHE A 40 -5.08 1.88 13.71
N ASP A 41 -4.85 1.21 14.86
CA ASP A 41 -3.67 0.34 15.02
C ASP A 41 -3.72 -0.92 14.16
N GLN A 42 -4.91 -1.36 13.76
CA GLN A 42 -5.15 -2.55 12.96
C GLN A 42 -5.81 -2.19 11.61
N HIS A 43 -5.25 -1.25 10.86
CA HIS A 43 -5.73 -0.94 9.51
C HIS A 43 -5.03 -1.85 8.49
N ILE A 44 -5.83 -2.58 7.69
CA ILE A 44 -5.37 -3.63 6.78
C ILE A 44 -5.63 -3.25 5.34
N SER A 45 -4.57 -3.19 4.56
CA SER A 45 -4.63 -3.06 3.11
C SER A 45 -4.94 -4.40 2.44
N VAL A 46 -5.68 -4.34 1.33
CA VAL A 46 -6.12 -5.55 0.60
C VAL A 46 -4.98 -6.25 -0.14
N SER A 47 -3.84 -5.59 -0.33
CA SER A 47 -2.74 -6.12 -1.16
C SER A 47 -1.40 -5.47 -0.81
N ASP A 48 -0.34 -5.95 -1.45
CA ASP A 48 1.02 -5.39 -1.44
C ASP A 48 1.35 -4.59 -2.71
N GLY A 49 0.35 -4.01 -3.38
CA GLY A 49 0.55 -3.25 -4.62
C GLY A 49 -0.35 -2.06 -4.79
N SER A 50 0.23 -0.90 -5.08
CA SER A 50 -0.39 0.43 -5.03
C SER A 50 -1.71 0.54 -5.81
N TYR A 51 -1.77 0.04 -7.05
CA TYR A 51 -2.99 0.17 -7.86
C TYR A 51 -4.15 -0.63 -7.28
N THR A 52 -3.85 -1.86 -6.83
CA THR A 52 -4.83 -2.75 -6.21
C THR A 52 -5.37 -2.14 -4.92
N CYS A 53 -4.48 -1.59 -4.09
CA CYS A 53 -4.84 -1.01 -2.79
C CYS A 53 -5.60 0.30 -2.93
N MET A 54 -5.10 1.24 -3.73
CA MET A 54 -5.78 2.51 -3.95
C MET A 54 -7.09 2.32 -4.73
N GLY A 55 -7.15 1.32 -5.61
CA GLY A 55 -8.41 0.89 -6.23
C GLY A 55 -9.44 0.48 -5.19
N ALA A 56 -9.04 -0.34 -4.20
CA ALA A 56 -9.92 -0.75 -3.11
C ALA A 56 -10.36 0.42 -2.23
N VAL A 57 -9.46 1.37 -1.93
CA VAL A 57 -9.80 2.60 -1.18
C VAL A 57 -10.91 3.38 -1.88
N PHE A 58 -10.76 3.67 -3.19
CA PHE A 58 -11.68 4.57 -3.91
C PHE A 58 -12.92 3.88 -4.49
N THR A 59 -12.98 2.54 -4.51
CA THR A 59 -14.17 1.80 -4.91
C THR A 59 -14.90 1.16 -3.74
N SER A 60 -14.25 1.07 -2.57
CA SER A 60 -14.75 0.29 -1.42
C SER A 60 -14.99 -1.20 -1.76
N GLN A 61 -14.25 -1.74 -2.74
CA GLN A 61 -14.39 -3.10 -3.25
C GLN A 61 -13.08 -3.86 -3.19
N TYR A 62 -13.17 -5.18 -3.06
CA TYR A 62 -11.99 -6.02 -3.21
C TYR A 62 -11.52 -6.11 -4.67
N PRO A 63 -10.24 -6.40 -4.93
CA PRO A 63 -9.67 -6.42 -6.28
C PRO A 63 -10.36 -7.38 -7.24
N PHE A 64 -10.87 -8.51 -6.73
CA PHE A 64 -11.60 -9.48 -7.54
C PHE A 64 -12.99 -8.99 -7.97
N GLN A 65 -13.55 -7.98 -7.31
CA GLN A 65 -14.83 -7.36 -7.65
C GLN A 65 -14.64 -6.14 -8.57
N SER A 66 -13.69 -5.27 -8.21
CA SER A 66 -13.42 -4.06 -8.98
C SER A 66 -12.67 -4.32 -10.28
N GLY A 67 -11.96 -5.47 -10.38
CA GLY A 67 -11.06 -5.79 -11.50
C GLY A 67 -9.80 -4.93 -11.54
N ILE A 68 -9.59 -4.03 -10.57
CA ILE A 68 -8.42 -3.16 -10.50
C ILE A 68 -7.25 -3.94 -9.93
N THR A 69 -6.22 -4.15 -10.74
CA THR A 69 -4.99 -4.86 -10.37
C THR A 69 -3.78 -4.15 -10.95
N THR A 70 -2.57 -4.58 -10.60
CA THR A 70 -1.32 -4.04 -11.16
C THR A 70 -1.19 -4.20 -12.69
N VAL A 71 -1.94 -5.11 -13.29
CA VAL A 71 -1.94 -5.36 -14.74
C VAL A 71 -3.18 -4.85 -15.44
N SER A 72 -4.26 -4.60 -14.71
CA SER A 72 -5.53 -4.08 -15.19
C SER A 72 -5.88 -2.80 -14.42
N ALA A 73 -5.14 -1.73 -14.69
CA ALA A 73 -5.36 -0.42 -14.08
C ALA A 73 -6.53 0.36 -14.72
N TYR A 74 -7.27 -0.26 -15.66
CA TYR A 74 -8.27 0.42 -16.47
C TYR A 74 -9.61 0.54 -15.75
N SER A 75 -9.86 1.73 -15.36
CA SER A 75 -11.09 2.50 -15.29
C SER A 75 -12.37 1.70 -15.02
N GLN A 76 -12.70 1.58 -13.76
CA GLN A 76 -14.07 1.91 -13.42
C GLN A 76 -14.05 3.37 -12.96
N SER A 77 -14.84 4.23 -13.62
CA SER A 77 -15.12 5.58 -13.16
C SER A 77 -15.47 5.47 -11.67
N THR A 78 -14.72 6.15 -10.84
CA THR A 78 -15.00 6.18 -9.42
C THR A 78 -16.18 7.11 -9.22
N LYS A 79 -17.41 6.60 -9.38
CA LYS A 79 -18.69 7.32 -9.21
C LYS A 79 -18.76 8.14 -7.93
N ILE A 80 -17.93 7.80 -6.95
CA ILE A 80 -17.85 8.54 -5.71
C ILE A 80 -17.43 10.00 -5.89
N PHE A 81 -16.55 10.27 -6.84
CA PHE A 81 -16.14 11.66 -7.10
C PHE A 81 -17.29 12.52 -7.65
N ASP A 82 -18.25 11.89 -8.34
CA ASP A 82 -19.47 12.58 -8.75
C ASP A 82 -20.30 12.95 -7.51
N LYS A 83 -20.38 12.09 -6.50
CA LYS A 83 -21.04 12.38 -5.22
C LYS A 83 -20.38 13.53 -4.46
N PHE A 84 -19.07 13.61 -4.45
CA PHE A 84 -18.37 14.76 -3.89
C PHE A 84 -18.70 16.06 -4.66
N ARG A 85 -18.77 16.01 -6.00
CA ARG A 85 -19.20 17.18 -6.82
C ARG A 85 -20.64 17.58 -6.57
N GLU A 86 -21.57 16.61 -6.52
CA GLU A 86 -22.97 16.84 -6.16
C GLU A 86 -23.08 17.49 -4.77
N ALA A 87 -22.19 17.12 -3.86
CA ALA A 87 -22.06 17.74 -2.54
C ALA A 87 -21.37 19.12 -2.57
N GLY A 88 -20.93 19.60 -3.74
CA GLY A 88 -20.34 20.92 -3.95
C GLY A 88 -18.82 21.00 -3.86
N TYR A 89 -18.13 19.85 -3.71
CA TYR A 89 -16.66 19.84 -3.64
C TYR A 89 -16.02 20.12 -4.99
N LYS A 90 -14.92 20.86 -4.97
CA LYS A 90 -13.93 20.93 -6.04
C LYS A 90 -12.83 19.90 -5.78
N LEU A 91 -12.46 19.14 -6.81
CA LEU A 91 -11.54 18.01 -6.70
C LEU A 91 -10.16 18.38 -7.26
N TYR A 92 -9.13 18.24 -6.42
CA TYR A 92 -7.74 18.51 -6.75
C TYR A 92 -6.91 17.25 -6.51
N GLY A 93 -5.93 16.97 -7.38
CA GLY A 93 -5.09 15.79 -7.25
C GLY A 93 -3.65 16.00 -7.67
N THR A 94 -2.70 15.51 -6.86
CA THR A 94 -1.28 15.43 -7.20
C THR A 94 -0.79 14.01 -6.95
N ALA A 95 -0.45 13.29 -8.04
CA ALA A 95 -0.07 11.88 -7.97
C ALA A 95 0.88 11.49 -9.11
N PRO A 96 1.55 10.30 -9.03
CA PRO A 96 2.47 9.85 -10.06
C PRO A 96 1.83 9.72 -11.45
N CYS A 97 2.61 10.05 -12.50
CA CYS A 97 2.25 9.83 -13.89
C CYS A 97 2.30 8.32 -14.24
N THR A 98 1.35 7.55 -13.70
CA THR A 98 1.19 6.12 -13.97
C THR A 98 -0.23 5.82 -14.38
N PRO A 99 -0.50 4.76 -15.16
CA PRO A 99 -1.82 4.53 -15.76
C PRO A 99 -2.98 4.58 -14.77
N PHE A 100 -2.82 4.01 -13.58
CA PHE A 100 -3.87 4.04 -12.56
C PHE A 100 -4.17 5.47 -12.07
N PHE A 101 -3.14 6.24 -11.68
CA PHE A 101 -3.35 7.58 -11.13
C PHE A 101 -3.77 8.59 -12.20
N ILE A 102 -3.30 8.43 -13.45
CA ILE A 102 -3.80 9.24 -14.57
C ILE A 102 -5.32 9.06 -14.69
N ASN A 103 -5.78 7.81 -14.76
CA ASN A 103 -7.21 7.50 -14.90
C ASN A 103 -8.02 7.94 -13.67
N LEU A 104 -7.47 7.73 -12.45
CA LEU A 104 -8.13 8.18 -11.22
C LEU A 104 -8.37 9.68 -11.22
N LEU A 105 -7.33 10.45 -11.59
CA LEU A 105 -7.39 11.91 -11.59
C LEU A 105 -8.10 12.50 -12.83
N ASP A 106 -8.45 11.70 -13.84
CA ASP A 106 -9.18 12.20 -15.02
C ASP A 106 -10.54 12.82 -14.66
N SER A 107 -11.14 12.36 -13.57
CA SER A 107 -12.36 12.92 -13.03
C SER A 107 -12.17 14.17 -12.17
N PHE A 108 -10.95 14.62 -11.89
CA PHE A 108 -10.67 15.76 -11.01
C PHE A 108 -10.71 17.10 -11.78
N ASP A 109 -11.14 18.18 -11.11
CA ASP A 109 -11.24 19.51 -11.71
C ASP A 109 -9.86 20.07 -12.09
N GLU A 110 -8.85 19.90 -11.21
CA GLU A 110 -7.47 20.22 -11.51
C GLU A 110 -6.54 19.08 -11.02
N LYS A 111 -5.60 18.67 -11.86
CA LYS A 111 -4.70 17.57 -11.59
C LYS A 111 -3.27 17.86 -12.00
N GLU A 112 -2.34 17.31 -11.25
CA GLU A 112 -0.92 17.32 -11.54
C GLU A 112 -0.38 15.90 -11.45
N ASN A 113 0.11 15.39 -12.58
CA ASN A 113 0.79 14.11 -12.61
C ASN A 113 2.30 14.37 -12.74
N PHE A 114 3.05 14.03 -11.70
CA PHE A 114 4.50 14.17 -11.74
C PHE A 114 5.17 12.99 -12.45
N SER A 115 6.20 13.28 -13.23
CA SER A 115 7.01 12.26 -13.92
C SER A 115 7.89 11.50 -12.92
N LYS A 116 8.38 10.34 -13.34
CA LYS A 116 9.24 9.50 -12.48
C LYS A 116 10.68 10.04 -12.46
N PRO A 117 11.34 10.01 -11.30
CA PRO A 117 10.86 9.75 -9.95
C PRO A 117 10.37 11.04 -9.29
N GLY A 118 9.06 11.19 -9.08
CA GLY A 118 8.48 12.36 -8.44
C GLY A 118 8.62 12.31 -6.92
N TYR A 119 9.81 12.49 -6.41
CA TYR A 119 10.07 12.56 -4.98
C TYR A 119 10.00 13.99 -4.46
N LEU A 120 9.68 14.15 -3.17
CA LEU A 120 9.74 15.42 -2.46
C LEU A 120 11.20 15.93 -2.36
N TYR A 121 12.13 14.99 -2.31
CA TYR A 121 13.57 15.27 -2.26
C TYR A 121 14.25 14.85 -3.57
N PRO A 122 15.06 15.74 -4.19
CA PRO A 122 15.79 15.42 -5.42
C PRO A 122 16.76 14.25 -5.20
N LEU A 123 16.97 13.43 -6.23
CA LEU A 123 17.95 12.35 -6.20
C LEU A 123 19.39 12.88 -6.29
N GLU A 124 19.59 13.95 -7.08
CA GLU A 124 20.84 14.66 -7.26
C GLU A 124 20.61 16.17 -7.10
N GLU A 125 21.63 16.94 -6.75
CA GLU A 125 21.54 18.39 -6.53
C GLU A 125 21.02 19.18 -7.76
N ASN A 126 21.18 18.62 -8.96
CA ASN A 126 20.72 19.20 -10.22
C ASN A 126 19.42 18.57 -10.77
N ASP A 127 18.75 17.75 -9.98
CA ASP A 127 17.48 17.10 -10.40
C ASP A 127 16.34 18.11 -10.40
N LYS A 128 16.16 18.78 -11.54
CA LYS A 128 15.09 19.77 -11.75
C LYS A 128 13.69 19.14 -11.87
N GLU A 129 13.61 17.82 -11.99
CA GLU A 129 12.33 17.10 -12.14
C GLU A 129 11.65 16.81 -10.80
N SER A 130 12.37 16.96 -9.68
CA SER A 130 11.85 16.71 -8.33
C SER A 130 11.12 17.94 -7.76
N ARG A 131 10.08 18.41 -8.46
CA ARG A 131 9.27 19.56 -8.04
C ARG A 131 7.97 19.18 -7.35
N THR A 132 7.77 17.89 -6.99
CA THR A 132 6.51 17.41 -6.43
C THR A 132 6.11 18.16 -5.16
N GLY A 133 7.06 18.39 -4.26
CA GLY A 133 6.80 19.14 -3.03
C GLY A 133 6.39 20.59 -3.29
N GLU A 134 7.06 21.26 -4.21
CA GLU A 134 6.75 22.64 -4.61
C GLU A 134 5.36 22.75 -5.24
N MET A 135 5.02 21.84 -6.16
CA MET A 135 3.69 21.79 -6.80
C MET A 135 2.58 21.64 -5.76
N ILE A 136 2.78 20.76 -4.76
CA ILE A 136 1.82 20.59 -3.66
C ILE A 136 1.72 21.89 -2.84
N LEU A 137 2.86 22.51 -2.49
CA LEU A 137 2.86 23.75 -1.71
C LEU A 137 2.21 24.90 -2.48
N GLU A 138 2.49 25.07 -3.78
CA GLU A 138 1.86 26.09 -4.62
C GLU A 138 0.33 25.97 -4.61
N ARG A 139 -0.21 24.76 -4.67
CA ARG A 139 -1.65 24.54 -4.56
C ARG A 139 -2.19 24.85 -3.17
N LEU A 140 -1.50 24.41 -2.12
CA LEU A 140 -1.90 24.69 -0.74
C LEU A 140 -1.79 26.17 -0.41
N ASP A 141 -0.83 26.91 -1.00
CA ASP A 141 -0.75 28.37 -0.89
C ASP A 141 -1.94 29.06 -1.55
N ARG A 142 -2.41 28.58 -2.73
CA ARG A 142 -3.65 29.07 -3.36
C ARG A 142 -4.88 28.83 -2.48
N ILE A 143 -4.94 27.67 -1.79
CA ILE A 143 -5.99 27.38 -0.80
C ILE A 143 -5.92 28.39 0.35
N LYS A 144 -4.74 28.55 0.95
CA LYS A 144 -4.50 29.46 2.08
C LYS A 144 -4.87 30.91 1.75
N ASN A 145 -4.59 31.34 0.52
CA ASN A 145 -4.88 32.70 0.04
C ASN A 145 -6.36 32.90 -0.36
N GLY A 146 -7.20 31.86 -0.26
CA GLY A 146 -8.62 31.93 -0.63
C GLY A 146 -8.87 31.97 -2.14
N GLU A 147 -7.88 31.63 -2.97
CA GLU A 147 -8.01 31.54 -4.42
C GLU A 147 -8.80 30.29 -4.86
N ILE A 148 -8.81 29.26 -4.01
CA ILE A 148 -9.55 28.03 -4.20
C ILE A 148 -10.81 28.05 -3.34
N LYS A 149 -11.97 27.92 -3.99
CA LYS A 149 -13.27 27.99 -3.32
C LYS A 149 -13.56 26.71 -2.53
N GLU A 150 -14.03 26.86 -1.31
CA GLU A 150 -14.50 25.77 -0.45
C GLU A 150 -15.93 25.29 -0.83
N PRO A 151 -16.29 24.03 -0.54
CA PRO A 151 -15.41 22.99 -0.01
C PRO A 151 -14.53 22.38 -1.11
N TRP A 152 -13.34 21.97 -0.75
CA TRP A 152 -12.40 21.28 -1.65
C TRP A 152 -12.01 19.90 -1.10
N PHE A 153 -11.71 18.97 -2.03
CA PHE A 153 -11.08 17.68 -1.78
C PHE A 153 -9.72 17.67 -2.47
N TYR A 154 -8.64 17.54 -1.75
CA TYR A 154 -7.30 17.46 -2.31
C TYR A 154 -6.67 16.12 -2.02
N PHE A 155 -6.44 15.31 -3.06
CA PHE A 155 -5.74 14.05 -3.01
C PHE A 155 -4.27 14.23 -3.35
N ILE A 156 -3.39 13.77 -2.46
CA ILE A 156 -1.93 13.77 -2.63
C ILE A 156 -1.45 12.34 -2.47
N PHE A 157 -0.60 11.86 -3.40
CA PHE A 157 0.03 10.56 -3.29
C PHE A 157 1.54 10.68 -3.35
N LEU A 158 2.24 10.34 -2.25
CA LEU A 158 3.67 10.48 -2.07
C LEU A 158 4.39 9.15 -2.25
N THR A 159 5.55 9.14 -2.93
CA THR A 159 6.28 7.91 -3.28
C THR A 159 7.68 7.83 -2.65
N ASP A 160 8.01 8.71 -1.72
CA ASP A 160 9.35 8.92 -1.19
C ASP A 160 9.91 7.73 -0.42
N LEU A 161 9.07 6.93 0.26
CA LEU A 161 9.56 5.78 1.02
C LEU A 161 10.15 4.69 0.11
N HIS A 162 9.68 4.55 -1.12
CA HIS A 162 10.32 3.71 -2.14
C HIS A 162 11.76 4.14 -2.46
N ARG A 163 12.07 5.43 -2.29
CA ARG A 163 13.41 5.95 -2.50
C ARG A 163 14.41 5.33 -1.53
N SER A 164 14.09 5.26 -0.23
CA SER A 164 14.99 4.71 0.79
C SER A 164 15.46 3.29 0.47
N VAL A 165 14.59 2.51 -0.17
CA VAL A 165 14.86 1.11 -0.54
C VAL A 165 15.69 0.99 -1.82
N LYS A 166 15.64 1.98 -2.73
CA LYS A 166 16.22 1.89 -4.08
C LYS A 166 17.38 2.81 -4.34
N PHE A 167 17.37 4.01 -3.76
CA PHE A 167 18.26 5.12 -4.10
C PHE A 167 18.90 5.79 -2.88
N GLY A 168 18.62 5.31 -1.66
CA GLY A 168 19.09 5.93 -0.42
C GLY A 168 18.25 7.14 0.01
N ILE A 169 18.71 7.82 1.03
CA ILE A 169 18.02 8.95 1.67
C ILE A 169 18.77 10.27 1.44
N PRO A 170 18.14 11.43 1.65
CA PRO A 170 18.84 12.73 1.58
C PRO A 170 19.94 12.81 2.64
N LYS A 171 21.08 13.39 2.30
CA LYS A 171 22.29 13.44 3.14
C LYS A 171 22.08 14.08 4.51
N GLU A 172 21.21 15.08 4.60
CA GLU A 172 20.86 15.78 5.82
C GLU A 172 20.20 14.87 6.87
N TYR A 173 19.63 13.71 6.45
CA TYR A 173 18.97 12.73 7.32
C TYR A 173 19.84 11.53 7.68
N TYR A 174 21.13 11.51 7.33
CA TYR A 174 22.04 10.39 7.68
C TYR A 174 22.33 10.26 9.18
N LYS A 175 21.88 11.20 9.99
CA LYS A 175 22.07 11.18 11.45
C LYS A 175 21.11 10.20 12.14
N ASP A 176 21.57 9.57 13.22
CA ASP A 176 20.80 8.57 13.97
C ASP A 176 19.59 9.16 14.72
N GLU A 177 19.61 10.47 14.98
CA GLU A 177 18.45 11.16 15.58
C GLU A 177 17.16 11.08 14.74
N PHE A 178 17.25 10.78 13.44
CA PHE A 178 16.13 10.66 12.53
C PHE A 178 15.57 9.24 12.40
N GLY A 179 16.24 8.23 12.97
CA GLY A 179 15.78 6.86 12.95
C GLY A 179 16.90 5.83 12.90
N ALA A 180 16.55 4.58 13.21
CA ALA A 180 17.50 3.47 13.28
C ALA A 180 17.92 2.93 11.91
N THR A 181 17.06 3.08 10.91
CA THR A 181 17.31 2.59 9.54
C THR A 181 17.11 3.71 8.52
N ASP A 182 17.61 3.54 7.30
CA ASP A 182 17.38 4.50 6.22
C ASP A 182 15.87 4.69 5.92
N TYR A 183 15.08 3.65 6.09
CA TYR A 183 13.64 3.75 5.97
C TYR A 183 13.04 4.64 7.07
N ASP A 184 13.41 4.44 8.34
CA ASP A 184 12.95 5.28 9.45
C ASP A 184 13.37 6.74 9.27
N LYS A 185 14.61 6.96 8.80
CA LYS A 185 15.15 8.29 8.49
C LYS A 185 14.35 8.96 7.35
N MET A 186 13.93 8.18 6.34
CA MET A 186 13.10 8.71 5.25
C MET A 186 11.67 9.05 5.73
N VAL A 187 11.12 8.27 6.68
CA VAL A 187 9.85 8.62 7.34
C VAL A 187 9.96 9.96 8.07
N SER A 188 11.09 10.20 8.75
CA SER A 188 11.36 11.49 9.41
C SER A 188 11.49 12.65 8.43
N ALA A 189 12.13 12.41 7.29
CA ALA A 189 12.22 13.41 6.23
C ALA A 189 10.83 13.75 5.64
N LEU A 190 10.00 12.73 5.43
CA LEU A 190 8.64 12.87 4.93
C LEU A 190 7.77 13.69 5.90
N ASP A 191 7.92 13.49 7.21
CA ASP A 191 7.16 14.21 8.24
C ASP A 191 7.35 15.73 8.16
N ILE A 192 8.53 16.20 7.76
CA ILE A 192 8.79 17.64 7.58
C ILE A 192 7.94 18.22 6.45
N TRP A 193 7.79 17.49 5.35
CA TRP A 193 6.92 17.92 4.27
C TRP A 193 5.44 17.89 4.67
N ILE A 194 5.03 16.88 5.42
CA ILE A 194 3.67 16.82 5.99
C ILE A 194 3.44 18.06 6.87
N GLY A 195 4.41 18.45 7.70
CA GLY A 195 4.34 19.67 8.48
C GLY A 195 4.10 20.91 7.62
N LYS A 196 4.87 21.09 6.54
CA LYS A 196 4.71 22.18 5.58
C LYS A 196 3.33 22.22 4.92
N PHE A 197 2.74 21.02 4.66
CA PHE A 197 1.38 20.94 4.09
C PHE A 197 0.34 21.39 5.12
N LEU A 198 0.45 20.90 6.35
CA LEU A 198 -0.48 21.23 7.44
C LEU A 198 -0.47 22.70 7.86
N GLU A 199 0.65 23.40 7.72
CA GLU A 199 0.77 24.85 7.97
C GLU A 199 -0.01 25.72 7.00
N ARG A 200 -0.46 25.17 5.89
CA ARG A 200 -1.14 25.87 4.79
C ARG A 200 -2.63 25.63 4.74
N ILE A 201 -3.17 24.84 5.64
CA ILE A 201 -4.59 24.53 5.70
C ILE A 201 -5.17 24.93 7.06
N ASP A 202 -6.46 25.19 7.06
CA ASP A 202 -7.22 25.38 8.31
C ASP A 202 -7.67 24.01 8.82
N LEU A 203 -7.00 23.50 9.87
CA LEU A 203 -7.32 22.22 10.50
C LEU A 203 -8.69 22.22 11.21
N GLU A 204 -9.24 23.41 11.57
CA GLU A 204 -10.57 23.51 12.16
C GLU A 204 -11.68 23.31 11.10
N ASN A 205 -11.37 23.53 9.83
CA ASN A 205 -12.30 23.34 8.71
C ASN A 205 -11.87 22.24 7.72
N THR A 206 -10.90 21.41 8.08
CA THR A 206 -10.38 20.37 7.18
C THR A 206 -10.34 19.01 7.87
N LEU A 207 -10.93 18.00 7.24
CA LEU A 207 -10.70 16.59 7.57
C LEU A 207 -9.43 16.14 6.88
N VAL A 208 -8.42 15.78 7.68
CA VAL A 208 -7.16 15.23 7.19
C VAL A 208 -7.21 13.71 7.29
N ILE A 209 -7.02 13.03 6.18
CA ILE A 209 -6.83 11.58 6.09
C ILE A 209 -5.38 11.32 5.73
N LEU A 210 -4.65 10.58 6.57
CA LEU A 210 -3.32 10.10 6.25
C LEU A 210 -3.34 8.57 6.31
N THR A 211 -2.98 7.95 5.19
CA THR A 211 -2.93 6.49 5.08
C THR A 211 -1.83 6.05 4.12
N ALA A 212 -1.66 4.75 3.96
CA ALA A 212 -0.80 4.18 2.94
C ALA A 212 -1.58 3.19 2.08
N ASP A 213 -1.07 2.97 0.87
CA ASP A 213 -1.56 1.91 -0.01
C ASP A 213 -1.19 0.53 0.53
N HIS A 214 0.08 0.30 0.82
CA HIS A 214 0.63 -0.91 1.45
C HIS A 214 1.86 -0.54 2.29
N GLY A 215 2.38 -1.50 3.04
CA GLY A 215 3.67 -1.37 3.71
C GLY A 215 4.85 -1.81 2.83
N GLU A 216 6.01 -1.98 3.43
CA GLU A 216 7.23 -2.43 2.74
C GLU A 216 7.92 -3.52 3.55
N PHE A 217 8.33 -4.59 2.88
CA PHE A 217 9.12 -5.61 3.52
C PHE A 217 10.59 -5.19 3.52
N ILE A 218 11.03 -4.67 4.64
CA ILE A 218 12.41 -4.28 4.87
C ILE A 218 12.96 -5.23 5.92
N PRO A 219 13.93 -6.09 5.56
CA PRO A 219 14.62 -6.90 6.56
C PRO A 219 15.31 -5.95 7.54
N THR A 220 14.85 -5.93 8.77
CA THR A 220 15.55 -5.24 9.87
C THR A 220 16.36 -6.27 10.63
N PRO A 221 17.67 -6.37 10.41
CA PRO A 221 18.50 -7.22 11.22
C PRO A 221 18.48 -6.67 12.66
N LYS A 222 18.13 -7.53 13.61
CA LYS A 222 18.20 -7.19 15.06
C LYS A 222 19.64 -6.88 15.52
N VAL A 223 20.61 -7.01 14.64
CA VAL A 223 22.03 -6.87 14.91
C VAL A 223 22.66 -5.94 13.86
N GLY A 224 22.56 -4.64 14.02
CA GLY A 224 23.44 -3.60 13.49
C GLY A 224 24.17 -3.74 12.12
N HIS A 225 23.82 -4.74 11.35
CA HIS A 225 24.41 -5.02 10.05
C HIS A 225 23.35 -4.72 8.98
N GLU A 226 23.57 -3.69 8.23
CA GLU A 226 22.89 -3.46 6.98
C GLU A 226 22.93 -4.75 6.15
N LEU A 227 21.81 -5.45 6.08
CA LEU A 227 21.54 -6.37 4.98
C LEU A 227 21.23 -5.51 3.75
N THR A 228 22.15 -4.61 3.50
CA THR A 228 22.08 -3.69 2.41
C THR A 228 21.88 -4.46 1.13
N TYR A 229 20.83 -4.11 0.44
CA TYR A 229 20.83 -4.08 -1.00
C TYR A 229 22.25 -3.70 -1.40
N ILE A 230 23.03 -4.63 -1.95
CA ILE A 230 24.39 -4.38 -2.38
C ILE A 230 24.31 -3.80 -3.79
N PRO A 231 24.23 -2.44 -3.94
CA PRO A 231 24.23 -1.78 -5.24
C PRO A 231 25.48 -2.17 -6.02
N GLU A 232 26.61 -2.28 -5.33
CA GLU A 232 27.94 -2.55 -5.87
C GLU A 232 28.06 -3.88 -6.62
N LEU A 233 27.24 -4.89 -6.30
CA LEU A 233 27.17 -6.12 -7.10
C LEU A 233 26.28 -6.00 -8.34
N PHE A 234 25.53 -4.91 -8.47
CA PHE A 234 24.57 -4.68 -9.56
C PHE A 234 24.98 -3.60 -10.54
N GLU A 235 25.75 -2.62 -10.12
CA GLU A 235 26.23 -1.52 -10.97
C GLU A 235 27.15 -2.01 -12.12
N PRO A 236 28.15 -2.87 -11.88
CA PRO A 236 28.95 -3.43 -12.98
C PRO A 236 28.11 -4.15 -14.03
N GLY A 237 27.09 -4.88 -13.59
CA GLY A 237 26.18 -5.59 -14.47
C GLY A 237 25.28 -4.67 -15.32
N LYS A 238 24.91 -3.53 -14.80
CA LYS A 238 24.12 -2.49 -15.51
C LYS A 238 24.97 -1.78 -16.55
N ILE A 239 26.12 -1.29 -16.15
CA ILE A 239 27.09 -0.62 -17.04
C ILE A 239 27.56 -1.56 -18.16
N MET A 240 27.89 -2.81 -17.83
CA MET A 240 28.29 -3.81 -18.83
C MET A 240 27.12 -4.15 -19.76
N LYS A 241 25.89 -4.23 -19.26
CA LYS A 241 24.69 -4.48 -20.09
C LYS A 241 24.39 -3.34 -21.06
N GLU A 242 24.63 -2.11 -20.68
CA GLU A 242 24.43 -0.92 -21.52
C GLU A 242 25.50 -0.83 -22.62
N LYS A 243 26.76 -1.16 -22.29
CA LYS A 243 27.89 -1.13 -23.24
C LYS A 243 28.02 -2.39 -24.11
N THR A 244 27.25 -3.45 -23.86
CA THR A 244 27.36 -4.71 -24.60
C THR A 244 26.26 -4.86 -25.65
N PRO A 245 26.58 -5.20 -26.92
CA PRO A 245 25.60 -5.50 -27.94
C PRO A 245 24.60 -6.55 -27.50
N LYS A 246 23.34 -6.44 -27.95
CA LYS A 246 22.23 -7.32 -27.47
C LYS A 246 22.55 -8.81 -27.71
N CYS A 247 23.23 -9.16 -28.79
CA CYS A 247 23.61 -10.54 -29.16
C CYS A 247 24.64 -11.17 -28.19
N LEU A 248 25.46 -10.37 -27.50
CA LEU A 248 26.49 -10.84 -26.57
C LEU A 248 26.07 -10.79 -25.09
N ARG A 249 24.87 -10.29 -24.78
CA ARG A 249 24.40 -10.15 -23.40
C ARG A 249 24.24 -11.48 -22.64
N TRP A 250 24.04 -12.56 -23.33
CA TRP A 250 23.94 -13.91 -22.75
C TRP A 250 25.25 -14.37 -22.12
N ILE A 251 26.41 -13.95 -22.64
CA ILE A 251 27.74 -14.30 -22.11
C ILE A 251 27.90 -13.84 -20.68
N TYR A 252 27.34 -12.67 -20.33
CA TYR A 252 27.41 -12.12 -18.96
C TYR A 252 26.22 -12.52 -18.09
N ALA A 253 25.10 -12.87 -18.68
CA ALA A 253 23.91 -13.24 -17.93
C ALA A 253 24.10 -14.57 -17.15
N THR A 254 24.86 -15.50 -17.71
CA THR A 254 25.07 -16.83 -17.11
C THR A 254 26.04 -16.79 -15.92
N PRO A 255 27.27 -16.22 -16.02
CA PRO A 255 28.14 -16.02 -14.86
C PRO A 255 27.51 -15.18 -13.77
N TYR A 256 26.78 -14.12 -14.12
CA TYR A 256 26.08 -13.27 -13.16
C TYR A 256 24.96 -14.01 -12.42
N ARG A 257 24.18 -14.85 -13.12
CA ARG A 257 23.19 -15.73 -12.48
C ARG A 257 23.83 -16.73 -11.53
N PHE A 258 24.97 -17.30 -11.92
CA PHE A 258 25.73 -18.24 -11.11
C PHE A 258 26.29 -17.57 -9.85
N LEU A 259 26.94 -16.42 -9.99
CA LEU A 259 27.45 -15.61 -8.86
C LEU A 259 26.32 -15.24 -7.89
N ARG A 260 25.17 -14.82 -8.42
CA ARG A 260 24.00 -14.50 -7.61
C ARG A 260 23.45 -15.72 -6.88
N TYR A 261 23.40 -16.87 -7.55
CA TYR A 261 22.81 -18.08 -6.99
C TYR A 261 23.69 -18.70 -5.89
N PHE A 262 25.00 -18.58 -6.00
CA PHE A 262 25.96 -19.19 -5.07
C PHE A 262 26.60 -18.19 -4.11
N ALA A 263 27.03 -17.02 -4.57
CA ALA A 263 27.76 -16.08 -3.74
C ALA A 263 26.86 -15.40 -2.68
N ILE A 264 25.62 -15.05 -3.04
CA ILE A 264 24.67 -14.41 -2.11
C ILE A 264 24.30 -15.36 -0.96
N PRO A 265 23.89 -16.61 -1.18
CA PRO A 265 23.61 -17.55 -0.10
C PRO A 265 24.82 -17.81 0.81
N ILE A 266 26.03 -17.85 0.27
CA ILE A 266 27.26 -18.05 1.06
C ILE A 266 27.54 -16.84 1.95
N LYS A 267 27.46 -15.63 1.39
CA LYS A 267 27.62 -14.38 2.15
C LYS A 267 26.55 -14.25 3.24
N ASN A 268 25.32 -14.62 2.92
CA ASN A 268 24.20 -14.54 3.84
C ASN A 268 24.18 -15.64 4.90
N ARG A 269 24.97 -16.71 4.74
CA ARG A 269 25.03 -17.84 5.68
C ARG A 269 25.50 -17.41 7.08
N LYS A 270 26.35 -16.38 7.15
CA LYS A 270 26.85 -15.81 8.42
C LYS A 270 25.69 -15.15 9.22
N TYR A 271 24.80 -14.46 8.54
CA TYR A 271 23.68 -13.71 9.17
C TYR A 271 22.44 -14.58 9.38
N LYS A 272 22.33 -15.70 8.68
CA LYS A 272 21.14 -16.56 8.67
C LYS A 272 20.76 -17.09 10.07
N LYS A 273 21.71 -17.21 10.98
CA LYS A 273 21.46 -17.66 12.36
C LYS A 273 20.84 -16.58 13.26
N GLU A 274 20.98 -15.32 12.88
CA GLU A 274 20.57 -14.15 13.67
C GLU A 274 19.23 -13.57 13.19
N LEU A 275 18.73 -14.04 12.05
CA LEU A 275 17.51 -13.57 11.42
C LEU A 275 16.32 -14.46 11.79
N THR A 276 15.15 -13.82 11.93
CA THR A 276 13.88 -14.51 12.06
C THR A 276 13.57 -15.32 10.80
N PRO A 277 12.69 -16.34 10.85
CA PRO A 277 12.31 -17.14 9.69
C PRO A 277 11.78 -16.30 8.53
N ILE A 278 11.06 -15.22 8.80
CA ILE A 278 10.50 -14.33 7.77
C ILE A 278 11.60 -13.48 7.13
N GLU A 279 12.52 -12.95 7.92
CA GLU A 279 13.69 -12.21 7.43
C GLU A 279 14.62 -13.10 6.59
N GLN A 280 14.80 -14.39 6.98
CA GLN A 280 15.56 -15.35 6.17
C GLN A 280 14.95 -15.57 4.78
N LYS A 281 13.62 -15.54 4.67
CA LYS A 281 12.92 -15.64 3.38
C LYS A 281 13.15 -14.40 2.52
N SER A 282 13.30 -13.24 3.13
CA SER A 282 13.49 -11.97 2.45
C SER A 282 14.89 -11.73 1.91
N LEU A 283 15.92 -12.39 2.48
CA LEU A 283 17.33 -12.24 2.08
C LEU A 283 17.59 -12.36 0.57
N ASN A 284 16.72 -13.07 -0.17
CA ASN A 284 16.83 -13.31 -1.59
C ASN A 284 15.82 -12.51 -2.41
N THR A 285 15.08 -11.59 -1.81
CA THR A 285 14.01 -10.86 -2.46
C THR A 285 14.32 -9.36 -2.49
N ARG A 286 13.82 -8.68 -3.52
CA ARG A 286 13.92 -7.24 -3.67
C ARG A 286 12.57 -6.62 -3.38
N GLY A 287 12.38 -6.12 -2.15
CA GLY A 287 11.14 -5.49 -1.73
C GLY A 287 9.91 -6.43 -1.73
N HIS A 288 8.78 -5.91 -1.33
CA HIS A 288 7.51 -6.64 -1.20
C HIS A 288 7.09 -7.38 -2.47
N SER A 289 7.24 -6.75 -3.63
CA SER A 289 6.76 -7.28 -4.91
C SER A 289 7.44 -8.57 -5.41
N SER A 290 8.41 -9.11 -4.66
CA SER A 290 9.12 -10.34 -4.99
C SER A 290 8.69 -11.54 -4.16
N LEU A 291 7.90 -11.31 -3.13
CA LEU A 291 7.46 -12.33 -2.19
C LEU A 291 6.15 -12.97 -2.64
N TRP A 292 5.94 -14.22 -2.29
CA TRP A 292 4.66 -14.89 -2.35
C TRP A 292 3.97 -14.93 -0.98
N ILE A 293 4.58 -14.28 0.01
CA ILE A 293 4.11 -14.15 1.38
C ILE A 293 3.42 -12.79 1.56
N LEU A 294 2.55 -12.70 2.54
CA LEU A 294 1.78 -11.50 2.90
C LEU A 294 2.01 -11.15 4.37
N PRO A 295 3.23 -10.74 4.77
CA PRO A 295 3.48 -10.35 6.14
C PRO A 295 2.72 -9.06 6.50
N ASP A 296 2.41 -8.86 7.79
CA ASP A 296 1.80 -7.61 8.27
C ASP A 296 2.63 -6.38 7.91
N ASP A 297 3.95 -6.53 7.82
CA ASP A 297 4.85 -5.50 7.30
C ASP A 297 4.44 -4.92 5.94
N THR A 298 3.71 -5.69 5.11
CA THR A 298 3.26 -5.27 3.78
C THR A 298 1.78 -4.93 3.69
N VAL A 299 0.94 -5.45 4.60
CA VAL A 299 -0.51 -5.23 4.53
C VAL A 299 -1.08 -4.43 5.70
N LYS A 300 -0.35 -4.32 6.82
CA LYS A 300 -0.74 -3.46 7.92
C LYS A 300 -0.17 -2.06 7.71
N THR A 301 -1.05 -1.08 7.49
CA THR A 301 -0.70 0.30 7.14
C THR A 301 -1.27 1.30 8.14
N PRO A 302 -0.72 2.51 8.28
CA PRO A 302 -1.31 3.52 9.13
C PRO A 302 -2.63 4.02 8.54
N LEU A 303 -3.58 4.35 9.42
CA LEU A 303 -4.75 5.16 9.09
C LEU A 303 -4.97 6.18 10.20
N ILE A 304 -4.92 7.45 9.84
CA ILE A 304 -5.15 8.60 10.73
C ILE A 304 -6.29 9.42 10.14
N LEU A 305 -7.29 9.71 10.95
CA LEU A 305 -8.33 10.69 10.66
C LEU A 305 -8.21 11.81 11.69
N SER A 306 -7.99 13.04 11.23
CA SER A 306 -7.74 14.20 12.11
C SER A 306 -8.48 15.44 11.61
N GLY A 307 -8.81 16.34 12.50
CA GLY A 307 -9.53 17.58 12.23
C GLY A 307 -10.74 17.75 13.15
N ASN A 308 -11.45 18.86 13.00
CA ASN A 308 -12.51 19.23 13.95
C ASN A 308 -13.76 18.35 13.88
N LEU A 309 -13.98 17.66 12.75
CA LEU A 309 -15.08 16.69 12.63
C LEU A 309 -14.87 15.43 13.48
N ILE A 310 -13.63 15.18 13.90
CA ILE A 310 -13.29 14.06 14.78
C ILE A 310 -13.47 14.53 16.24
N LYS A 311 -14.58 14.15 16.85
CA LYS A 311 -14.94 14.60 18.21
C LYS A 311 -14.07 13.93 19.29
N ASN A 312 -13.80 12.64 19.16
CA ASN A 312 -13.01 11.86 20.09
C ASN A 312 -11.53 11.88 19.71
N LYS A 313 -10.83 12.95 20.08
CA LYS A 313 -9.41 13.14 19.76
C LYS A 313 -8.51 12.26 20.63
N ASN A 314 -7.26 12.06 20.19
CA ASN A 314 -6.23 11.26 20.87
C ASN A 314 -6.68 9.82 21.16
N LYS A 315 -7.39 9.21 20.22
CA LYS A 315 -7.93 7.86 20.36
C LYS A 315 -7.17 6.87 19.50
N ILE A 316 -6.77 5.75 20.11
CA ILE A 316 -6.21 4.59 19.42
C ILE A 316 -7.33 3.54 19.31
N ILE A 317 -7.67 3.14 18.09
CA ILE A 317 -8.67 2.11 17.81
C ILE A 317 -7.93 0.82 17.47
N ASN A 318 -8.08 -0.18 18.34
CA ASN A 318 -7.41 -1.48 18.20
C ASN A 318 -8.24 -2.49 17.41
N GLN A 319 -9.51 -2.20 17.15
CA GLN A 319 -10.33 -3.07 16.31
C GLN A 319 -9.85 -3.01 14.88
N GLN A 320 -9.81 -4.18 14.22
CA GLN A 320 -9.40 -4.32 12.85
C GLN A 320 -10.36 -3.60 11.90
N VAL A 321 -9.80 -2.82 10.97
CA VAL A 321 -10.50 -2.13 9.88
C VAL A 321 -9.74 -2.33 8.57
N GLY A 322 -10.39 -2.17 7.43
CA GLY A 322 -9.76 -2.37 6.13
C GLY A 322 -9.69 -1.11 5.27
N SER A 323 -8.81 -1.09 4.29
CA SER A 323 -8.70 0.02 3.33
C SER A 323 -9.99 0.26 2.55
N ILE A 324 -10.84 -0.76 2.39
CA ILE A 324 -12.18 -0.64 1.79
C ILE A 324 -13.16 0.16 2.65
N ASP A 325 -12.90 0.32 3.95
CA ASP A 325 -13.76 1.05 4.89
C ASP A 325 -13.49 2.56 4.91
N ILE A 326 -12.38 3.01 4.31
CA ILE A 326 -11.96 4.43 4.35
C ILE A 326 -13.02 5.30 3.70
N LEU A 327 -13.43 4.98 2.50
CA LEU A 327 -14.35 5.81 1.74
C LEU A 327 -15.76 5.87 2.35
N PRO A 328 -16.40 4.74 2.75
CA PRO A 328 -17.67 4.80 3.48
C PRO A 328 -17.58 5.61 4.77
N THR A 329 -16.44 5.56 5.46
CA THR A 329 -16.24 6.33 6.69
C THR A 329 -16.15 7.84 6.42
N ILE A 330 -15.40 8.24 5.39
CA ILE A 330 -15.28 9.66 5.02
C ILE A 330 -16.63 10.22 4.60
N THR A 331 -17.38 9.49 3.78
CA THR A 331 -18.69 9.94 3.32
C THR A 331 -19.69 10.02 4.44
N ASP A 332 -19.65 9.10 5.40
CA ASP A 332 -20.50 9.12 6.59
C ASP A 332 -20.18 10.32 7.51
N ILE A 333 -18.88 10.57 7.80
CA ILE A 333 -18.43 11.76 8.55
C ILE A 333 -18.95 13.05 7.91
N LEU A 334 -19.00 13.12 6.59
CA LEU A 334 -19.38 14.31 5.83
C LEU A 334 -20.88 14.36 5.48
N SER A 335 -21.64 13.33 5.87
CA SER A 335 -23.05 13.16 5.51
C SER A 335 -23.27 13.24 3.99
N ILE A 336 -22.38 12.61 3.23
CA ILE A 336 -22.49 12.41 1.79
C ILE A 336 -23.07 11.03 1.54
N ASP A 337 -24.08 10.94 0.71
CA ASP A 337 -24.68 9.66 0.36
C ASP A 337 -23.68 8.76 -0.38
N PHE A 338 -23.41 7.59 0.22
CA PHE A 338 -22.55 6.56 -0.35
C PHE A 338 -23.40 5.41 -0.89
N ASP A 339 -24.09 5.69 -2.00
CA ASP A 339 -24.87 4.67 -2.72
C ASP A 339 -23.93 3.86 -3.62
N ASN A 340 -23.38 2.77 -3.06
CA ASN A 340 -22.62 1.77 -3.80
C ASN A 340 -23.05 0.37 -3.38
N GLU A 341 -24.05 -0.17 -4.07
CA GLU A 341 -24.57 -1.53 -3.83
C GLU A 341 -23.50 -2.65 -3.90
N LYS A 342 -22.37 -2.36 -4.54
CA LYS A 342 -21.24 -3.29 -4.68
C LYS A 342 -20.13 -3.05 -3.64
N ALA A 343 -20.30 -2.09 -2.75
CA ALA A 343 -19.31 -1.82 -1.72
C ALA A 343 -19.26 -2.96 -0.71
N GLU A 344 -18.05 -3.41 -0.41
CA GLU A 344 -17.78 -4.37 0.66
C GLU A 344 -17.33 -3.67 1.96
N GLY A 345 -16.83 -2.45 1.83
CA GLY A 345 -16.47 -1.63 2.98
C GLY A 345 -17.70 -1.13 3.74
N ARG A 346 -17.50 -0.79 5.00
CA ARG A 346 -18.49 -0.19 5.89
C ARG A 346 -17.94 1.05 6.56
N SER A 347 -18.80 1.96 6.98
CA SER A 347 -18.38 3.05 7.85
C SER A 347 -17.91 2.53 9.21
N VAL A 348 -16.75 3.01 9.64
CA VAL A 348 -16.21 2.78 10.98
C VAL A 348 -16.37 4.00 11.89
N LEU A 349 -17.22 4.94 11.50
CA LEU A 349 -17.59 6.11 12.32
C LEU A 349 -18.12 5.72 13.73
N PRO A 350 -18.88 4.61 13.91
CA PRO A 350 -19.26 4.15 15.23
C PRO A 350 -18.03 3.89 16.14
N LEU A 351 -16.95 3.27 15.63
CA LEU A 351 -15.72 3.07 16.40
C LEU A 351 -15.06 4.40 16.81
N ILE A 352 -15.08 5.37 15.89
CA ILE A 352 -14.57 6.74 16.17
C ILE A 352 -15.38 7.37 17.30
N ASN A 353 -16.69 7.19 17.30
CA ASN A 353 -17.60 7.69 18.32
C ASN A 353 -17.53 6.93 19.65
N GLY A 354 -16.86 5.80 19.71
CA GLY A 354 -16.72 4.99 20.92
C GLY A 354 -17.74 3.88 21.04
N GLU A 355 -18.46 3.59 19.99
CA GLU A 355 -19.40 2.48 19.88
C GLU A 355 -18.67 1.20 19.45
N GLU A 356 -19.32 0.06 19.61
CA GLU A 356 -18.81 -1.23 19.18
C GLU A 356 -19.30 -1.56 17.78
N LEU A 357 -18.44 -2.21 16.98
CA LEU A 357 -18.81 -2.84 15.73
C LEU A 357 -18.45 -4.33 15.78
N GLU A 358 -19.24 -5.15 15.13
CA GLU A 358 -18.88 -6.55 14.92
C GLU A 358 -17.54 -6.65 14.17
N GLU A 359 -16.68 -7.57 14.58
CA GLU A 359 -15.43 -7.81 13.89
C GLU A 359 -15.67 -8.33 12.48
N LYS A 360 -14.92 -7.76 11.51
CA LYS A 360 -14.99 -8.16 10.10
C LYS A 360 -13.65 -8.78 9.67
N PRO A 361 -13.66 -9.96 9.03
CA PRO A 361 -12.48 -10.49 8.37
C PRO A 361 -12.22 -9.71 7.07
N TYR A 362 -10.93 -9.47 6.74
CA TYR A 362 -10.53 -8.79 5.52
C TYR A 362 -9.76 -9.71 4.59
N PHE A 363 -10.16 -9.71 3.33
CA PHE A 363 -9.43 -10.36 2.25
C PHE A 363 -8.10 -9.67 1.99
N ILE A 364 -7.06 -10.46 1.77
CA ILE A 364 -5.72 -10.00 1.42
C ILE A 364 -5.14 -10.82 0.26
N GLU A 365 -4.36 -10.17 -0.62
CA GLU A 365 -3.70 -10.85 -1.73
C GLU A 365 -2.36 -10.23 -2.10
N ASN A 366 -1.46 -11.01 -2.70
CA ASN A 366 -0.33 -10.40 -3.40
C ASN A 366 -0.80 -9.71 -4.69
N ALA A 367 -0.20 -8.58 -4.99
CA ALA A 367 -0.41 -7.89 -6.25
C ALA A 367 -0.11 -8.80 -7.45
N VAL A 368 -1.08 -8.89 -8.37
CA VAL A 368 -0.97 -9.72 -9.56
C VAL A 368 0.15 -9.20 -10.46
N ARG A 369 1.11 -10.05 -10.83
CA ARG A 369 2.23 -9.70 -11.71
C ARG A 369 1.90 -9.97 -13.17
N ARG A 370 2.59 -9.28 -14.07
CA ARG A 370 2.47 -9.44 -15.55
C ARG A 370 2.69 -10.86 -16.06
N ASN A 371 3.21 -11.79 -15.27
CA ASN A 371 3.37 -13.19 -15.67
C ASN A 371 2.48 -14.09 -14.81
N PRO A 372 1.25 -14.39 -15.25
CA PRO A 372 0.29 -15.22 -14.52
C PRO A 372 0.74 -16.69 -14.41
N THR A 373 1.73 -17.13 -15.18
CA THR A 373 2.22 -18.51 -15.17
C THR A 373 3.20 -18.81 -14.05
N LYS A 374 3.73 -17.79 -13.35
CA LYS A 374 4.57 -18.01 -12.19
C LYS A 374 3.68 -18.25 -10.96
N PRO A 375 3.83 -19.42 -10.30
CA PRO A 375 3.10 -19.70 -9.07
C PRO A 375 3.60 -18.76 -7.96
N GLY A 376 2.93 -17.66 -7.75
CA GLY A 376 3.42 -16.67 -6.80
C GLY A 376 2.36 -15.91 -6.04
N ASN A 377 1.12 -15.92 -6.51
CA ASN A 377 0.09 -15.14 -5.88
C ASN A 377 -0.51 -15.90 -4.70
N ALA A 378 -0.33 -15.36 -3.50
CA ALA A 378 -1.08 -15.76 -2.33
C ALA A 378 -2.41 -15.01 -2.29
N ILE A 379 -3.42 -15.66 -1.76
CA ILE A 379 -4.67 -15.05 -1.30
C ILE A 379 -4.96 -15.53 0.10
N GLY A 380 -5.61 -14.71 0.90
CA GLY A 380 -5.87 -15.05 2.28
C GLY A 380 -6.92 -14.16 2.92
N VAL A 381 -7.07 -14.36 4.21
CA VAL A 381 -7.95 -13.60 5.08
C VAL A 381 -7.24 -13.27 6.39
N ARG A 382 -7.49 -12.08 6.90
CA ARG A 382 -6.98 -11.63 8.19
C ARG A 382 -8.14 -11.27 9.11
N THR A 383 -8.06 -11.76 10.34
CA THR A 383 -8.86 -11.36 11.49
C THR A 383 -7.96 -10.70 12.53
N SER A 384 -8.49 -10.16 13.61
CA SER A 384 -7.66 -9.62 14.71
C SER A 384 -6.71 -10.65 15.30
N ASP A 385 -7.13 -11.92 15.40
CA ASP A 385 -6.37 -12.98 16.05
C ASP A 385 -5.51 -13.80 15.09
N PHE A 386 -5.97 -14.00 13.85
CA PHE A 386 -5.31 -14.91 12.93
C PHE A 386 -5.13 -14.32 11.54
N LYS A 387 -4.01 -14.67 10.92
CA LYS A 387 -3.79 -14.45 9.50
C LYS A 387 -3.56 -15.76 8.78
N TYR A 388 -4.35 -15.98 7.74
CA TYR A 388 -4.32 -17.15 6.89
C TYR A 388 -4.09 -16.75 5.45
N TYR A 389 -3.18 -17.42 4.77
CA TYR A 389 -3.06 -17.30 3.31
C TYR A 389 -2.49 -18.57 2.68
N ARG A 390 -2.77 -18.75 1.39
CA ARG A 390 -2.35 -19.89 0.60
C ARG A 390 -2.16 -19.53 -0.87
N ALA A 391 -1.66 -20.46 -1.68
CA ALA A 391 -1.57 -20.24 -3.12
C ALA A 391 -2.97 -20.03 -3.74
N ARG A 392 -3.12 -19.00 -4.60
CA ARG A 392 -4.40 -18.63 -5.25
C ARG A 392 -5.06 -19.81 -5.95
N ASN A 393 -4.29 -20.58 -6.71
CA ASN A 393 -4.78 -21.63 -7.60
C ASN A 393 -4.81 -23.03 -6.95
N ASN A 394 -4.46 -23.16 -5.67
CA ASN A 394 -4.44 -24.45 -4.98
C ASN A 394 -4.49 -24.27 -3.46
N SER A 395 -5.64 -24.58 -2.87
CA SER A 395 -5.89 -24.46 -1.42
C SER A 395 -4.99 -25.32 -0.54
N LYS A 396 -4.38 -26.37 -1.10
CA LYS A 396 -3.48 -27.28 -0.37
C LYS A 396 -2.00 -26.88 -0.49
N LYS A 397 -1.66 -25.84 -1.27
CA LYS A 397 -0.26 -25.42 -1.47
C LYS A 397 0.05 -24.12 -0.76
N LYS A 398 1.24 -24.08 -0.13
CA LYS A 398 1.78 -22.89 0.53
C LYS A 398 0.83 -22.33 1.60
N VAL A 399 0.20 -23.23 2.35
CA VAL A 399 -0.70 -22.86 3.45
C VAL A 399 0.10 -22.29 4.59
N CYS A 400 -0.27 -21.08 5.00
CA CYS A 400 0.29 -20.38 6.15
C CYS A 400 -0.83 -19.92 7.07
N LEU A 401 -0.64 -20.14 8.37
CA LEU A 401 -1.51 -19.67 9.43
C LEU A 401 -0.65 -19.12 10.56
N TYR A 402 -0.92 -17.90 10.98
CA TYR A 402 -0.23 -17.22 12.08
C TYR A 402 -1.24 -16.79 13.14
N ASN A 403 -0.89 -16.98 14.41
CA ASN A 403 -1.60 -16.43 15.55
C ASN A 403 -1.02 -15.05 15.86
N LEU A 404 -1.67 -13.99 15.43
CA LEU A 404 -1.16 -12.63 15.54
C LEU A 404 -1.17 -12.09 16.97
N LYS A 405 -1.94 -12.72 17.87
CA LYS A 405 -2.01 -12.35 19.29
C LYS A 405 -0.75 -12.79 20.04
N ASP A 406 -0.28 -14.00 19.76
CA ASP A 406 0.88 -14.60 20.43
C ASP A 406 2.17 -14.43 19.63
N ASP A 407 2.08 -14.31 18.30
CA ASP A 407 3.19 -14.14 17.36
C ASP A 407 2.88 -13.01 16.35
N PRO A 408 2.88 -11.75 16.80
CA PRO A 408 2.59 -10.60 15.91
C PRO A 408 3.66 -10.40 14.83
N ASP A 409 4.85 -10.98 15.00
CA ASP A 409 5.94 -10.93 14.02
C ASP A 409 5.89 -12.09 13.00
N GLU A 410 4.87 -12.98 13.07
CA GLU A 410 4.62 -14.07 12.11
C GLU A 410 5.81 -15.03 11.90
N ASN A 411 6.50 -15.35 12.97
CA ASN A 411 7.68 -16.21 12.96
C ASN A 411 7.32 -17.70 12.83
N VAL A 412 6.16 -18.10 13.36
CA VAL A 412 5.75 -19.50 13.50
C VAL A 412 4.51 -19.79 12.69
N ASN A 413 4.66 -20.54 11.59
CA ASN A 413 3.52 -21.04 10.82
C ASN A 413 2.90 -22.26 11.49
N ILE A 414 1.72 -22.10 12.10
CA ILE A 414 0.99 -23.13 12.84
C ILE A 414 -0.03 -23.91 11.99
N ALA A 415 -0.01 -23.79 10.67
CA ALA A 415 -1.00 -24.41 9.79
C ALA A 415 -1.02 -25.96 9.86
N SER A 416 0.11 -26.61 10.15
CA SER A 416 0.18 -28.06 10.31
C SER A 416 -0.44 -28.55 11.63
N GLU A 417 -0.41 -27.70 12.66
CA GLU A 417 -0.83 -28.02 14.03
C GLU A 417 -2.31 -27.65 14.26
N ARG A 418 -2.76 -26.57 13.64
CA ARG A 418 -4.11 -26.02 13.85
C ARG A 418 -4.96 -26.11 12.59
N LYS A 419 -5.21 -27.36 12.13
CA LYS A 419 -6.07 -27.64 10.98
C LYS A 419 -7.50 -27.14 11.16
N ASP A 420 -7.99 -27.17 12.39
CA ASP A 420 -9.30 -26.65 12.80
C ASP A 420 -9.45 -25.17 12.45
N ILE A 421 -8.40 -24.36 12.73
CA ILE A 421 -8.40 -22.93 12.40
C ILE A 421 -8.19 -22.72 10.89
N VAL A 422 -7.34 -23.52 10.24
CA VAL A 422 -7.16 -23.47 8.78
C VAL A 422 -8.50 -23.66 8.06
N GLU A 423 -9.31 -24.65 8.44
CA GLU A 423 -10.63 -24.89 7.86
C GLU A 423 -11.58 -23.72 8.08
N LYS A 424 -11.60 -23.16 9.30
CA LYS A 424 -12.41 -21.96 9.61
C LYS A 424 -12.02 -20.76 8.75
N MET A 425 -10.71 -20.48 8.63
CA MET A 425 -10.19 -19.35 7.87
C MET A 425 -10.37 -19.54 6.36
N GLU A 426 -10.24 -20.78 5.85
CA GLU A 426 -10.54 -21.07 4.43
C GLU A 426 -12.02 -20.83 4.13
N LYS A 427 -12.92 -21.23 5.03
CA LYS A 427 -14.35 -20.93 4.89
C LYS A 427 -14.63 -19.43 4.84
N LEU A 428 -14.01 -18.63 5.72
CA LEU A 428 -14.13 -17.17 5.67
C LEU A 428 -13.64 -16.60 4.33
N LEU A 429 -12.51 -17.12 3.81
CA LEU A 429 -11.97 -16.72 2.50
C LEU A 429 -12.94 -17.06 1.36
N GLU A 430 -13.54 -18.25 1.40
CA GLU A 430 -14.54 -18.69 0.42
C GLU A 430 -15.82 -17.84 0.49
N ASP A 431 -16.31 -17.56 1.70
CA ASP A 431 -17.51 -16.74 1.91
C ASP A 431 -17.34 -15.32 1.36
N ILE A 432 -16.19 -14.69 1.62
CA ILE A 432 -15.88 -13.34 1.07
C ILE A 432 -15.82 -13.36 -0.48
N ARG A 433 -15.35 -14.46 -1.09
CA ARG A 433 -15.18 -14.58 -2.53
C ARG A 433 -16.36 -15.23 -3.27
N LYS A 434 -17.39 -15.61 -2.57
CA LYS A 434 -18.48 -16.47 -3.08
C LYS A 434 -19.11 -15.97 -4.38
N ASP A 435 -19.40 -14.69 -4.45
CA ASP A 435 -20.03 -14.10 -5.63
C ASP A 435 -19.08 -13.98 -6.81
N SER A 436 -17.79 -13.66 -6.55
CA SER A 436 -16.77 -13.60 -7.61
C SER A 436 -16.44 -14.97 -8.20
N MET A 437 -16.46 -16.02 -7.40
CA MET A 437 -16.22 -17.39 -7.90
C MET A 437 -17.30 -17.83 -8.88
N ARG A 438 -18.55 -17.41 -8.66
CA ARG A 438 -19.66 -17.66 -9.60
C ARG A 438 -19.45 -16.92 -10.93
N GLU A 439 -19.01 -15.67 -10.89
CA GLU A 439 -18.70 -14.88 -12.09
C GLU A 439 -17.48 -15.43 -12.85
N GLU A 440 -16.43 -15.84 -12.14
CA GLU A 440 -15.25 -16.50 -12.75
C GLU A 440 -15.64 -17.81 -13.43
N GLU A 441 -16.49 -18.63 -12.83
CA GLU A 441 -16.99 -19.90 -13.43
C GLU A 441 -17.85 -19.65 -14.67
N ILE A 442 -18.69 -18.63 -14.65
CA ILE A 442 -19.52 -18.23 -15.79
C ILE A 442 -18.61 -17.77 -16.93
N ASN A 443 -17.65 -16.89 -16.67
CA ASN A 443 -16.70 -16.38 -17.65
C ASN A 443 -15.82 -17.48 -18.24
N VAL A 444 -15.34 -18.44 -17.44
CA VAL A 444 -14.56 -19.59 -17.95
C VAL A 444 -15.42 -20.51 -18.83
N LYS A 445 -16.68 -20.74 -18.47
CA LYS A 445 -17.61 -21.53 -19.30
C LYS A 445 -17.90 -20.83 -20.62
N GLU A 446 -18.11 -19.52 -20.59
CA GLU A 446 -18.39 -18.71 -21.77
C GLU A 446 -17.18 -18.61 -22.70
N THR A 447 -15.98 -18.37 -22.14
CA THR A 447 -14.71 -18.40 -22.92
C THR A 447 -14.49 -19.75 -23.59
N ARG A 448 -14.68 -20.87 -22.87
CA ARG A 448 -14.59 -22.21 -23.43
C ARG A 448 -15.62 -22.48 -24.53
N ARG A 449 -16.82 -21.91 -24.40
CA ARG A 449 -17.88 -21.99 -25.41
C ARG A 449 -17.47 -21.21 -26.66
N ILE A 450 -16.99 -19.98 -26.50
CA ILE A 450 -16.49 -19.14 -27.60
C ILE A 450 -15.30 -19.81 -28.32
N GLU A 451 -14.32 -20.34 -27.58
CA GLU A 451 -13.20 -21.08 -28.15
C GLU A 451 -13.64 -22.31 -28.95
N LYS A 452 -14.63 -23.04 -28.44
CA LYS A 452 -15.21 -24.22 -29.14
C LYS A 452 -15.93 -23.82 -30.41
N ASP A 453 -16.62 -22.69 -30.40
CA ASP A 453 -17.36 -22.17 -31.55
C ASP A 453 -16.39 -21.57 -32.60
N LEU A 454 -15.32 -20.89 -32.18
CA LEU A 454 -14.26 -20.43 -33.08
C LEU A 454 -13.52 -21.58 -33.78
N LYS A 455 -13.23 -22.67 -33.03
CA LYS A 455 -12.65 -23.89 -33.61
C LYS A 455 -13.55 -24.55 -34.66
N LYS A 456 -14.89 -24.56 -34.43
CA LYS A 456 -15.86 -25.08 -35.42
C LYS A 456 -15.92 -24.21 -36.67
N LEU A 457 -15.62 -22.91 -36.55
CA LEU A 457 -15.58 -21.96 -37.67
C LEU A 457 -14.23 -21.88 -38.39
N GLY A 458 -13.26 -22.78 -38.06
CA GLY A 458 -11.94 -22.81 -38.66
C GLY A 458 -11.07 -21.60 -38.39
N LYS A 459 -11.41 -20.81 -37.36
CA LYS A 459 -10.62 -19.65 -36.87
C LYS A 459 -9.91 -20.08 -35.59
N SER A 460 -8.71 -20.64 -35.73
CA SER A 460 -7.78 -20.92 -34.64
C SER A 460 -6.70 -19.86 -34.60
#